data_9633031abc4cef885dc2707a8ab1db49
#
_entry.id   9633031abc4cef885dc2707a8ab1db49
#
_cell.length_a   1.000
_cell.length_b   1.000
_cell.length_c   1.000
_cell.angle_alpha   90.00
_cell.angle_beta   90.00
_cell.angle_gamma   90.00
#
_symmetry.space_group_name_H-M   'P 1'
#
loop_
_entity.id
_entity.type
_entity.pdbx_description
1 polymer ?
#
loop_
_entity_poly.entity_id
_entity_poly.type
_entity_poly.pdbx_seq_one_letter_code
_entity_poly.pdbx_strand_id
1 'polypeptide(L)'
;MTTNEKGYDHPELLVTPDGLAEKLGVSVGSASRNAKSSDSQSPAIIDLRAAERFTVGHIPGAVHLDLFGLSLIDTDPAPLKAFLWMIGHLLMSRGVDTERSVVVYDDVSGIRAARAFWFLEFFGHPSVQLLDGGVGRWERAGYFTTTETIKPMQKDWKIVQDDTKVATWLDVNTRLGNPETVVLDTRSDGEYCGTTVRAKRGGAVPGAVHLEWTNNLEKDGTFKSANDLRRMYEGLGVTRQKEIISYCQGGYRAAHSYLALRLLGYGRVRNYVGSWKEWGDREDLPIEIPTKV
;
A
#
# COMPACT_ATOMS: atom_id res chain seq x y z
N MET A 1 7.03 -19.11 7.99
CA MET A 1 8.25 -18.29 7.90
C MET A 1 7.97 -16.95 8.56
N THR A 2 8.86 -16.48 9.41
CA THR A 2 8.85 -15.13 9.96
C THR A 2 9.23 -14.13 8.84
N THR A 3 8.92 -12.84 9.02
CA THR A 3 9.32 -11.80 8.05
C THR A 3 10.84 -11.76 7.86
N ASN A 4 11.63 -12.07 8.90
CA ASN A 4 13.09 -12.14 8.84
C ASN A 4 13.61 -13.32 7.99
N GLU A 5 12.87 -14.44 7.95
CA GLU A 5 13.25 -15.63 7.14
C GLU A 5 13.05 -15.40 5.63
N LYS A 6 12.23 -14.42 5.23
CA LYS A 6 12.01 -14.07 3.82
C LYS A 6 13.16 -13.25 3.22
N GLY A 7 14.14 -12.82 4.02
CA GLY A 7 15.37 -12.15 3.58
C GLY A 7 15.20 -10.71 3.10
N TYR A 8 14.19 -9.99 3.59
CA TYR A 8 13.98 -8.58 3.28
C TYR A 8 15.07 -7.70 3.91
N ASP A 9 15.38 -6.59 3.24
CA ASP A 9 16.25 -5.55 3.81
C ASP A 9 15.52 -4.74 4.88
N HIS A 10 14.19 -4.59 4.74
CA HIS A 10 13.32 -3.88 5.67
C HIS A 10 12.17 -4.79 6.18
N PRO A 11 12.48 -5.86 6.95
CA PRO A 11 11.46 -6.76 7.48
C PRO A 11 10.53 -6.08 8.50
N GLU A 12 10.97 -4.97 9.12
CA GLU A 12 10.20 -4.16 10.08
C GLU A 12 8.98 -3.49 9.47
N LEU A 13 8.87 -3.38 8.13
CA LEU A 13 7.69 -2.85 7.45
C LEU A 13 6.51 -3.82 7.43
N LEU A 14 6.74 -5.07 7.78
CA LEU A 14 5.71 -6.09 7.93
C LEU A 14 5.61 -6.56 9.38
N VAL A 15 4.43 -7.03 9.75
CA VAL A 15 4.21 -7.77 10.99
C VAL A 15 3.50 -9.08 10.67
N THR A 16 3.90 -10.19 11.32
CA THR A 16 3.20 -11.47 11.23
C THR A 16 1.99 -11.50 12.16
N PRO A 17 1.01 -12.41 11.96
CA PRO A 17 -0.05 -12.63 12.95
C PRO A 17 0.46 -12.87 14.37
N ASP A 18 1.48 -13.70 14.52
CA ASP A 18 2.07 -13.99 15.83
C ASP A 18 2.70 -12.73 16.46
N GLY A 19 3.47 -11.95 15.68
CA GLY A 19 4.07 -10.72 16.14
C GLY A 19 3.04 -9.63 16.49
N LEU A 20 1.92 -9.57 15.79
CA LEU A 20 0.80 -8.68 16.13
C LEU A 20 0.08 -9.18 17.39
N ALA A 21 -0.18 -10.49 17.49
CA ALA A 21 -0.83 -11.09 18.67
C ALA A 21 -0.03 -10.85 19.95
N GLU A 22 1.31 -10.97 19.89
CA GLU A 22 2.20 -10.65 20.99
C GLU A 22 2.05 -9.18 21.44
N LYS A 23 2.07 -8.23 20.49
CA LYS A 23 1.85 -6.79 20.75
C LYS A 23 0.49 -6.49 21.37
N LEU A 24 -0.51 -7.31 21.09
CA LEU A 24 -1.88 -7.15 21.59
C LEU A 24 -2.16 -7.94 22.89
N GLY A 25 -1.24 -8.81 23.32
CA GLY A 25 -1.46 -9.73 24.42
C GLY A 25 -2.57 -10.75 24.16
N VAL A 26 -2.74 -11.18 22.91
CA VAL A 26 -3.76 -12.15 22.45
C VAL A 26 -3.11 -13.52 22.27
N SER A 27 -3.79 -14.58 22.70
CA SER A 27 -3.32 -15.97 22.56
C SER A 27 -4.23 -16.79 21.66
N VAL A 28 -3.67 -17.80 21.00
CA VAL A 28 -4.43 -18.77 20.18
C VAL A 28 -5.47 -19.47 21.04
N GLY A 29 -6.69 -19.60 20.52
CA GLY A 29 -7.80 -20.28 21.20
C GLY A 29 -8.40 -19.51 22.39
N SER A 30 -7.92 -18.32 22.72
CA SER A 30 -8.50 -17.47 23.75
C SER A 30 -9.52 -16.53 23.15
N ALA A 31 -10.79 -16.69 23.50
CA ALA A 31 -11.85 -15.73 23.17
C ALA A 31 -11.89 -14.54 24.17
N SER A 32 -10.98 -14.52 25.15
CA SER A 32 -10.95 -13.54 26.22
C SER A 32 -9.90 -12.46 25.95
N ARG A 33 -10.34 -11.21 25.98
CA ARG A 33 -9.45 -10.05 26.06
C ARG A 33 -8.81 -9.99 27.44
N ASN A 34 -7.50 -10.22 27.49
CA ASN A 34 -6.64 -9.39 28.33
C ASN A 34 -6.00 -8.27 27.47
N ALA A 35 -6.66 -7.89 26.39
CA ALA A 35 -6.19 -6.80 25.55
C ALA A 35 -6.22 -5.51 26.37
N LYS A 36 -5.07 -5.09 26.82
CA LYS A 36 -4.81 -3.76 27.37
C LYS A 36 -4.97 -2.72 26.26
N SER A 37 -6.21 -2.52 25.79
CA SER A 37 -6.55 -1.62 24.68
C SER A 37 -6.32 -0.13 25.00
N SER A 38 -5.84 0.17 26.19
CA SER A 38 -5.51 1.53 26.66
C SER A 38 -4.02 1.73 26.96
N ASP A 39 -3.16 0.73 26.68
CA ASP A 39 -1.74 0.88 26.89
C ASP A 39 -1.15 1.72 25.72
N SER A 40 -0.46 2.80 26.06
CA SER A 40 0.24 3.68 25.11
C SER A 40 1.28 2.93 24.25
N GLN A 41 1.62 1.70 24.61
CA GLN A 41 2.57 0.84 23.89
C GLN A 41 1.91 -0.04 22.80
N SER A 42 0.59 -0.23 22.84
CA SER A 42 -0.10 -1.03 21.81
C SER A 42 -0.25 -0.25 20.50
N PRO A 43 -0.06 -0.91 19.34
CA PRO A 43 -0.19 -0.23 18.04
C PRO A 43 -1.62 0.26 17.79
N ALA A 44 -1.77 1.35 17.04
CA ALA A 44 -3.04 1.68 16.39
C ALA A 44 -3.27 0.70 15.24
N ILE A 45 -4.41 0.01 15.23
CA ILE A 45 -4.73 -0.99 14.20
C ILE A 45 -5.83 -0.43 13.31
N ILE A 46 -5.58 -0.39 12.01
CA ILE A 46 -6.52 0.13 11.02
C ILE A 46 -6.93 -0.99 10.07
N ASP A 47 -8.23 -1.30 10.06
CA ASP A 47 -8.85 -2.22 9.11
C ASP A 47 -9.29 -1.45 7.86
N LEU A 48 -8.71 -1.77 6.71
CA LEU A 48 -8.97 -1.13 5.42
C LEU A 48 -9.97 -1.89 4.55
N ARG A 49 -10.58 -2.95 5.05
CA ARG A 49 -11.58 -3.75 4.32
C ARG A 49 -12.87 -2.94 4.13
N ALA A 50 -13.78 -3.47 3.30
CA ALA A 50 -15.13 -2.94 3.21
C ALA A 50 -15.85 -3.03 4.56
N ALA A 51 -16.76 -2.09 4.84
CA ALA A 51 -17.46 -1.98 6.12
C ALA A 51 -18.20 -3.26 6.50
N GLU A 52 -18.79 -3.96 5.53
CA GLU A 52 -19.51 -5.23 5.73
C GLU A 52 -18.59 -6.34 6.25
N ARG A 53 -17.31 -6.34 5.82
CA ARG A 53 -16.29 -7.29 6.30
C ARG A 53 -15.85 -6.97 7.72
N PHE A 54 -15.69 -5.70 8.03
CA PHE A 54 -15.33 -5.25 9.38
C PHE A 54 -16.42 -5.62 10.40
N THR A 55 -17.70 -5.40 10.07
CA THR A 55 -18.82 -5.60 10.99
C THR A 55 -19.06 -7.07 11.36
N VAL A 56 -18.72 -8.02 10.50
CA VAL A 56 -18.86 -9.45 10.76
C VAL A 56 -17.68 -10.05 11.55
N GLY A 57 -16.55 -9.36 11.59
CA GLY A 57 -15.40 -9.77 12.39
C GLY A 57 -14.12 -9.01 11.99
N HIS A 58 -13.40 -8.50 12.99
CA HIS A 58 -12.15 -7.77 12.82
C HIS A 58 -11.15 -8.10 13.94
N ILE A 59 -9.87 -7.75 13.74
CA ILE A 59 -8.82 -7.94 14.74
C ILE A 59 -9.17 -7.09 15.99
N PRO A 60 -9.07 -7.65 17.22
CA PRO A 60 -9.40 -6.92 18.43
C PRO A 60 -8.64 -5.58 18.55
N GLY A 61 -9.38 -4.51 18.81
CA GLY A 61 -8.82 -3.16 18.91
C GLY A 61 -8.65 -2.43 17.58
N ALA A 62 -9.02 -3.04 16.45
CA ALA A 62 -8.97 -2.37 15.15
C ALA A 62 -10.05 -1.29 15.02
N VAL A 63 -9.68 -0.21 14.34
CA VAL A 63 -10.58 0.86 13.91
C VAL A 63 -10.76 0.76 12.40
N HIS A 64 -12.00 0.88 11.94
CA HIS A 64 -12.32 0.80 10.51
C HIS A 64 -12.03 2.11 9.78
N LEU A 65 -11.40 2.00 8.60
CA LEU A 65 -11.20 3.09 7.65
C LEU A 65 -11.20 2.56 6.22
N ASP A 66 -12.33 2.64 5.53
CA ASP A 66 -12.36 2.31 4.10
C ASP A 66 -11.93 3.54 3.27
N LEU A 67 -10.79 3.42 2.61
CA LEU A 67 -10.28 4.41 1.65
C LEU A 67 -10.59 4.01 0.19
N PHE A 68 -11.21 2.84 -0.04
CA PHE A 68 -11.43 2.34 -1.39
C PHE A 68 -12.42 3.23 -2.14
N GLY A 69 -12.08 3.55 -3.39
CA GLY A 69 -12.85 4.50 -4.19
C GLY A 69 -12.38 5.96 -4.08
N LEU A 70 -11.63 6.32 -3.03
CA LEU A 70 -11.01 7.65 -2.94
C LEU A 70 -9.78 7.70 -3.85
N SER A 71 -9.96 8.17 -5.08
CA SER A 71 -8.90 8.29 -6.08
C SER A 71 -8.75 9.73 -6.54
N LEU A 72 -7.50 10.17 -6.70
CA LEU A 72 -7.18 11.44 -7.31
C LEU A 72 -7.08 11.26 -8.83
N ILE A 73 -7.72 12.16 -9.58
CA ILE A 73 -7.73 12.15 -11.05
C ILE A 73 -7.03 13.36 -11.66
N ASP A 74 -6.45 14.19 -10.80
CA ASP A 74 -5.72 15.40 -11.17
C ASP A 74 -4.63 15.64 -10.11
N THR A 75 -3.37 15.50 -10.52
CA THR A 75 -2.21 15.69 -9.63
C THR A 75 -1.57 17.07 -9.77
N ASP A 76 -2.29 18.05 -10.31
CA ASP A 76 -1.88 19.45 -10.22
C ASP A 76 -1.81 19.90 -8.75
N PRO A 77 -1.00 20.91 -8.41
CA PRO A 77 -0.67 21.21 -7.01
C PRO A 77 -1.86 21.43 -6.08
N ALA A 78 -2.93 22.11 -6.54
CA ALA A 78 -4.07 22.42 -5.68
C ALA A 78 -4.98 21.20 -5.41
N PRO A 79 -5.43 20.41 -6.41
CA PRO A 79 -6.16 19.16 -6.18
C PRO A 79 -5.36 18.14 -5.36
N LEU A 80 -4.06 17.98 -5.65
CA LEU A 80 -3.20 17.08 -4.89
C LEU A 80 -3.13 17.47 -3.41
N LYS A 81 -2.88 18.74 -3.14
CA LYS A 81 -2.84 19.27 -1.75
C LYS A 81 -4.15 19.03 -1.00
N ALA A 82 -5.29 19.32 -1.64
CA ALA A 82 -6.60 19.12 -1.03
C ALA A 82 -6.89 17.65 -0.73
N PHE A 83 -6.54 16.76 -1.67
CA PHE A 83 -6.69 15.32 -1.49
C PHE A 83 -5.84 14.79 -0.34
N LEU A 84 -4.56 15.14 -0.29
CA LEU A 84 -3.64 14.71 0.76
C LEU A 84 -4.07 15.26 2.14
N TRP A 85 -4.53 16.50 2.20
CA TRP A 85 -5.09 17.08 3.42
C TRP A 85 -6.30 16.26 3.93
N MET A 86 -7.23 15.90 3.04
CA MET A 86 -8.39 15.09 3.37
C MET A 86 -7.97 13.71 3.92
N ILE A 87 -7.03 13.03 3.27
CA ILE A 87 -6.55 11.71 3.74
C ILE A 87 -5.88 11.82 5.11
N GLY A 88 -5.06 12.83 5.34
CA GLY A 88 -4.45 13.08 6.66
C GLY A 88 -5.50 13.24 7.76
N HIS A 89 -6.56 14.01 7.50
CA HIS A 89 -7.69 14.19 8.42
C HIS A 89 -8.44 12.89 8.70
N LEU A 90 -8.65 12.06 7.68
CA LEU A 90 -9.29 10.75 7.87
C LEU A 90 -8.45 9.85 8.78
N LEU A 91 -7.12 9.81 8.61
CA LEU A 91 -6.23 9.04 9.48
C LEU A 91 -6.25 9.55 10.93
N MET A 92 -6.11 10.87 11.12
CA MET A 92 -6.20 11.50 12.45
C MET A 92 -7.54 11.24 13.14
N SER A 93 -8.65 11.26 12.40
CA SER A 93 -9.98 10.94 12.91
C SER A 93 -10.13 9.48 13.37
N ARG A 94 -9.22 8.61 12.97
CA ARG A 94 -9.15 7.19 13.36
C ARG A 94 -8.11 6.93 14.46
N GLY A 95 -7.61 7.99 15.09
CA GLY A 95 -6.68 7.90 16.21
C GLY A 95 -5.22 7.69 15.82
N VAL A 96 -4.86 8.02 14.57
CA VAL A 96 -3.46 7.98 14.12
C VAL A 96 -2.74 9.24 14.59
N ASP A 97 -1.60 9.03 15.25
CA ASP A 97 -0.62 10.04 15.68
C ASP A 97 0.80 9.45 15.55
N THR A 98 1.81 10.16 15.99
CA THR A 98 3.21 9.69 15.95
C THR A 98 3.68 9.03 17.26
N GLU A 99 2.81 8.91 18.27
CA GLU A 99 3.16 8.36 19.58
C GLU A 99 3.16 6.83 19.57
N ARG A 100 2.34 6.23 18.71
CA ARG A 100 2.18 4.77 18.60
C ARG A 100 2.52 4.29 17.19
N SER A 101 3.06 3.07 17.10
CA SER A 101 3.16 2.40 15.80
C SER A 101 1.77 2.16 15.20
N VAL A 102 1.69 2.13 13.88
CA VAL A 102 0.44 1.83 13.16
C VAL A 102 0.58 0.49 12.44
N VAL A 103 -0.41 -0.37 12.61
CA VAL A 103 -0.55 -1.60 11.82
C VAL A 103 -1.77 -1.46 10.93
N VAL A 104 -1.56 -1.59 9.62
CA VAL A 104 -2.62 -1.58 8.62
C VAL A 104 -2.86 -2.99 8.08
N TYR A 105 -4.11 -3.35 7.79
CA TYR A 105 -4.41 -4.63 7.18
C TYR A 105 -5.67 -4.57 6.31
N ASP A 106 -5.78 -5.55 5.40
CA ASP A 106 -7.00 -5.90 4.68
C ASP A 106 -7.20 -7.43 4.67
N ASP A 107 -7.84 -8.00 3.66
CA ASP A 107 -8.13 -9.45 3.62
C ASP A 107 -6.85 -10.31 3.49
N VAL A 108 -5.84 -9.78 2.79
CA VAL A 108 -4.52 -10.39 2.54
C VAL A 108 -3.45 -9.33 2.72
N SER A 109 -2.22 -9.52 2.20
CA SER A 109 -1.28 -8.39 2.02
C SER A 109 -1.71 -7.59 0.78
N GLY A 110 -2.83 -6.90 0.85
CA GLY A 110 -3.54 -6.38 -0.32
C GLY A 110 -3.31 -4.89 -0.60
N ILE A 111 -4.02 -4.43 -1.62
CA ILE A 111 -3.85 -3.07 -2.18
C ILE A 111 -4.44 -1.97 -1.32
N ARG A 112 -5.45 -2.28 -0.49
CA ARG A 112 -6.08 -1.31 0.42
C ARG A 112 -5.13 -0.97 1.57
N ALA A 113 -4.58 -2.01 2.21
CA ALA A 113 -3.59 -1.87 3.28
C ALA A 113 -2.30 -1.23 2.76
N ALA A 114 -1.79 -1.67 1.61
CA ALA A 114 -0.59 -1.10 1.01
C ALA A 114 -0.73 0.40 0.67
N ARG A 115 -1.93 0.84 0.23
CA ARG A 115 -2.17 2.26 -0.01
C ARG A 115 -2.18 3.08 1.28
N ALA A 116 -2.81 2.58 2.34
CA ALA A 116 -2.78 3.25 3.64
C ALA A 116 -1.35 3.29 4.21
N PHE A 117 -0.58 2.20 4.06
CA PHE A 117 0.84 2.16 4.39
C PHE A 117 1.61 3.27 3.66
N TRP A 118 1.43 3.40 2.34
CA TRP A 118 2.09 4.43 1.55
C TRP A 118 1.73 5.85 2.02
N PHE A 119 0.44 6.14 2.31
CA PHE A 119 0.04 7.44 2.85
C PHE A 119 0.73 7.75 4.18
N LEU A 120 0.81 6.77 5.08
CA LEU A 120 1.45 6.94 6.38
C LEU A 120 2.96 7.22 6.23
N GLU A 121 3.67 6.47 5.37
CA GLU A 121 5.07 6.77 5.06
C GLU A 121 5.26 8.14 4.41
N PHE A 122 4.38 8.49 3.44
CA PHE A 122 4.41 9.79 2.78
C PHE A 122 4.18 10.95 3.77
N PHE A 123 3.30 10.75 4.76
CA PHE A 123 3.04 11.74 5.81
C PHE A 123 4.11 11.76 6.91
N GLY A 124 5.17 10.97 6.79
CA GLY A 124 6.29 10.95 7.72
C GLY A 124 5.99 10.23 9.03
N HIS A 125 5.06 9.27 9.04
CA HIS A 125 4.80 8.48 10.25
C HIS A 125 6.02 7.58 10.57
N PRO A 126 6.56 7.61 11.82
CA PRO A 126 7.84 6.99 12.14
C PRO A 126 7.81 5.46 12.15
N SER A 127 6.64 4.83 12.35
CA SER A 127 6.53 3.37 12.51
C SER A 127 5.22 2.85 11.94
N VAL A 128 5.28 2.33 10.72
CA VAL A 128 4.14 1.74 10.01
C VAL A 128 4.45 0.31 9.64
N GLN A 129 3.51 -0.60 9.87
CA GLN A 129 3.61 -2.00 9.48
C GLN A 129 2.35 -2.44 8.73
N LEU A 130 2.52 -3.32 7.74
CA LEU A 130 1.41 -4.05 7.13
C LEU A 130 1.38 -5.47 7.71
N LEU A 131 0.17 -5.95 8.08
CA LEU A 131 -0.02 -7.33 8.54
C LEU A 131 0.12 -8.29 7.35
N ASP A 132 1.23 -9.05 7.30
CA ASP A 132 1.54 -9.95 6.19
C ASP A 132 0.57 -11.12 6.12
N GLY A 133 -0.21 -11.19 5.04
CA GLY A 133 -1.29 -12.14 4.82
C GLY A 133 -2.66 -11.67 5.34
N GLY A 134 -2.73 -10.47 5.92
CA GLY A 134 -3.98 -9.82 6.36
C GLY A 134 -4.78 -10.61 7.40
N VAL A 135 -6.07 -10.27 7.53
CA VAL A 135 -6.96 -10.97 8.45
C VAL A 135 -7.12 -12.46 8.11
N GLY A 136 -7.04 -12.82 6.82
CA GLY A 136 -7.13 -14.22 6.41
C GLY A 136 -6.01 -15.08 7.01
N ARG A 137 -4.79 -14.56 7.13
CA ARG A 137 -3.69 -15.28 7.80
C ARG A 137 -3.81 -15.23 9.33
N TRP A 138 -4.33 -14.14 9.89
CA TRP A 138 -4.64 -14.03 11.32
C TRP A 138 -5.59 -15.15 11.77
N GLU A 139 -6.70 -15.36 11.04
CA GLU A 139 -7.68 -16.40 11.33
C GLU A 139 -7.07 -17.81 11.13
N ARG A 140 -6.31 -18.04 10.05
CA ARG A 140 -5.64 -19.34 9.82
C ARG A 140 -4.60 -19.66 10.89
N ALA A 141 -3.99 -18.67 11.53
CA ALA A 141 -3.09 -18.85 12.66
C ALA A 141 -3.84 -19.18 13.98
N GLY A 142 -5.17 -19.22 13.95
CA GLY A 142 -6.01 -19.58 15.10
C GLY A 142 -6.32 -18.42 16.05
N TYR A 143 -6.06 -17.19 15.64
CA TYR A 143 -6.43 -16.01 16.40
C TYR A 143 -7.89 -15.63 16.14
N PHE A 144 -8.58 -15.19 17.20
CA PHE A 144 -9.99 -14.82 17.10
C PHE A 144 -10.16 -13.42 16.50
N THR A 145 -11.31 -13.21 15.88
CA THR A 145 -11.85 -11.90 15.50
C THR A 145 -12.99 -11.51 16.42
N THR A 146 -13.30 -10.24 16.51
CA THR A 146 -14.38 -9.70 17.33
C THR A 146 -15.29 -8.79 16.52
N THR A 147 -16.53 -8.63 16.96
CA THR A 147 -17.48 -7.63 16.47
C THR A 147 -17.56 -6.40 17.39
N GLU A 148 -16.83 -6.43 18.52
CA GLU A 148 -16.78 -5.31 19.45
C GLU A 148 -15.98 -4.15 18.87
N THR A 149 -16.63 -3.02 18.64
CA THR A 149 -15.99 -1.81 18.10
C THR A 149 -15.47 -0.91 19.23
N ILE A 150 -14.33 -0.27 18.98
CA ILE A 150 -13.83 0.82 19.81
C ILE A 150 -14.16 2.16 19.13
N LYS A 151 -14.52 3.17 19.95
CA LYS A 151 -14.67 4.52 19.43
C LYS A 151 -13.29 5.14 19.24
N PRO A 152 -12.89 5.48 18.01
CA PRO A 152 -11.60 6.14 17.81
C PRO A 152 -11.62 7.52 18.46
N MET A 153 -10.51 7.90 19.09
CA MET A 153 -10.31 9.25 19.60
C MET A 153 -9.50 10.02 18.55
N GLN A 154 -10.09 11.12 18.06
CA GLN A 154 -9.37 11.99 17.13
C GLN A 154 -8.05 12.45 17.76
N LYS A 155 -7.01 12.45 16.94
CA LYS A 155 -5.67 12.88 17.31
C LYS A 155 -5.24 14.06 16.46
N ASP A 156 -4.28 14.80 16.99
CA ASP A 156 -3.56 15.83 16.25
C ASP A 156 -2.17 15.31 15.89
N TRP A 157 -1.87 15.33 14.60
CA TRP A 157 -0.59 14.95 14.06
C TRP A 157 -0.07 16.05 13.14
N LYS A 158 1.08 16.62 13.47
CA LYS A 158 1.77 17.53 12.56
C LYS A 158 2.40 16.71 11.43
N ILE A 159 1.66 16.59 10.35
CA ILE A 159 2.11 15.88 9.14
C ILE A 159 3.33 16.58 8.55
N VAL A 160 4.38 15.80 8.27
CA VAL A 160 5.57 16.22 7.52
C VAL A 160 5.61 15.38 6.24
N GLN A 161 5.16 15.97 5.14
CA GLN A 161 5.10 15.27 3.84
C GLN A 161 6.52 15.01 3.30
N ASP A 162 6.72 13.80 2.79
CA ASP A 162 7.92 13.40 2.06
C ASP A 162 7.62 13.33 0.55
N ASP A 163 7.83 14.43 -0.14
CA ASP A 163 7.54 14.57 -1.57
C ASP A 163 8.39 13.62 -2.44
N THR A 164 9.42 12.99 -1.88
CA THR A 164 10.20 11.97 -2.60
C THR A 164 9.43 10.66 -2.80
N LYS A 165 8.29 10.48 -2.13
CA LYS A 165 7.46 9.26 -2.20
C LYS A 165 6.25 9.38 -3.12
N VAL A 166 5.87 10.59 -3.53
CA VAL A 166 4.76 10.85 -4.44
C VAL A 166 5.26 11.26 -5.82
N ALA A 167 4.57 10.83 -6.88
CA ALA A 167 4.77 11.33 -8.24
C ALA A 167 3.46 11.89 -8.80
N THR A 168 3.60 12.89 -9.67
CA THR A 168 2.54 13.54 -10.45
C THR A 168 2.64 13.13 -11.91
N TRP A 169 1.64 13.50 -12.73
CA TRP A 169 1.72 13.33 -14.19
C TRP A 169 2.94 14.06 -14.78
N LEU A 170 3.28 15.23 -14.25
CA LEU A 170 4.40 16.03 -14.71
C LEU A 170 5.75 15.34 -14.40
N ASP A 171 5.86 14.73 -13.21
CA ASP A 171 7.03 13.93 -12.84
C ASP A 171 7.27 12.79 -13.83
N VAL A 172 6.20 12.06 -14.17
CA VAL A 172 6.29 10.96 -15.14
C VAL A 172 6.65 11.49 -16.53
N ASN A 173 5.93 12.52 -17.01
CA ASN A 173 6.12 13.05 -18.36
C ASN A 173 7.54 13.61 -18.60
N THR A 174 8.10 14.29 -17.62
CA THR A 174 9.46 14.85 -17.71
C THR A 174 10.56 13.80 -17.64
N ARG A 175 10.24 12.57 -17.23
CA ARG A 175 11.19 11.44 -17.11
C ARG A 175 11.03 10.38 -18.21
N LEU A 176 10.14 10.60 -19.17
CA LEU A 176 10.02 9.68 -20.32
C LEU A 176 11.35 9.57 -21.06
N GLY A 177 11.80 8.33 -21.29
CA GLY A 177 13.06 8.04 -21.97
C GLY A 177 14.33 8.26 -21.14
N ASN A 178 14.22 8.68 -19.88
CA ASN A 178 15.38 8.80 -19.00
C ASN A 178 15.87 7.41 -18.55
N PRO A 179 17.12 6.99 -18.86
CA PRO A 179 17.65 5.67 -18.51
C PRO A 179 17.79 5.44 -17.00
N GLU A 180 17.86 6.51 -16.19
CA GLU A 180 17.95 6.46 -14.73
C GLU A 180 16.59 6.33 -14.04
N THR A 181 15.48 6.35 -14.80
CA THR A 181 14.12 6.22 -14.28
C THR A 181 13.42 5.03 -14.93
N VAL A 182 12.70 4.25 -14.12
CA VAL A 182 11.80 3.20 -14.60
C VAL A 182 10.37 3.57 -14.22
N VAL A 183 9.51 3.66 -15.21
CA VAL A 183 8.06 3.75 -15.00
C VAL A 183 7.51 2.33 -14.95
N LEU A 184 6.89 1.93 -13.83
CA LEU A 184 6.43 0.57 -13.56
C LEU A 184 4.90 0.52 -13.61
N ASP A 185 4.35 -0.16 -14.61
CA ASP A 185 2.92 -0.46 -14.69
C ASP A 185 2.58 -1.70 -13.87
N THR A 186 1.69 -1.54 -12.90
CA THR A 186 1.30 -2.61 -11.97
C THR A 186 -0.13 -3.12 -12.20
N ARG A 187 -0.73 -2.76 -13.35
CA ARG A 187 -2.07 -3.17 -13.76
C ARG A 187 -2.06 -4.61 -14.30
N SER A 188 -3.23 -5.09 -14.72
CA SER A 188 -3.32 -6.36 -15.43
C SER A 188 -2.77 -6.27 -16.86
N ASP A 189 -2.42 -7.43 -17.43
CA ASP A 189 -1.94 -7.57 -18.83
C ASP A 189 -2.87 -6.86 -19.83
N GLY A 190 -4.18 -7.09 -19.68
CA GLY A 190 -5.16 -6.48 -20.56
C GLY A 190 -5.26 -4.96 -20.46
N GLU A 191 -5.05 -4.38 -19.26
CA GLU A 191 -4.98 -2.93 -19.08
C GLU A 191 -3.70 -2.37 -19.70
N TYR A 192 -2.56 -3.04 -19.53
CA TYR A 192 -1.26 -2.64 -20.08
C TYR A 192 -1.27 -2.67 -21.62
N CYS A 193 -1.74 -3.76 -22.22
CA CYS A 193 -1.85 -3.92 -23.68
C CYS A 193 -3.02 -3.13 -24.31
N GLY A 194 -3.82 -2.42 -23.51
CA GLY A 194 -4.93 -1.61 -24.00
C GLY A 194 -6.18 -2.39 -24.41
N THR A 195 -6.24 -3.71 -24.18
CA THR A 195 -7.43 -4.55 -24.46
C THR A 195 -8.52 -4.41 -23.42
N THR A 196 -8.15 -3.97 -22.19
CA THR A 196 -9.08 -3.60 -21.13
C THR A 196 -8.97 -2.10 -20.86
N VAL A 197 -9.97 -1.33 -21.27
CA VAL A 197 -9.97 0.14 -21.20
C VAL A 197 -10.75 0.60 -19.97
N ARG A 198 -10.11 1.36 -19.07
CA ARG A 198 -10.69 1.91 -17.83
C ARG A 198 -10.50 3.42 -17.67
N ALA A 199 -10.10 4.10 -18.74
CA ALA A 199 -9.98 5.55 -18.90
C ALA A 199 -10.49 5.92 -20.28
N LYS A 200 -10.35 7.16 -20.74
CA LYS A 200 -10.74 7.54 -22.11
C LYS A 200 -9.92 6.79 -23.18
N ARG A 201 -8.66 6.47 -22.85
CA ARG A 201 -7.74 5.75 -23.76
C ARG A 201 -7.22 4.48 -23.07
N GLY A 202 -6.98 3.43 -23.86
CA GLY A 202 -6.28 2.21 -23.44
C GLY A 202 -4.79 2.31 -23.74
N GLY A 203 -3.99 1.39 -23.18
CA GLY A 203 -2.55 1.32 -23.38
C GLY A 203 -1.75 1.61 -22.11
N ALA A 204 -0.50 2.04 -22.27
CA ALA A 204 0.46 2.28 -21.21
C ALA A 204 1.18 3.63 -21.34
N VAL A 205 1.84 4.07 -20.30
CA VAL A 205 2.83 5.16 -20.35
C VAL A 205 3.99 4.71 -21.26
N PRO A 206 4.43 5.50 -22.23
CA PRO A 206 5.50 5.09 -23.16
C PRO A 206 6.77 4.63 -22.44
N GLY A 207 7.29 3.46 -22.84
CA GLY A 207 8.48 2.85 -22.25
C GLY A 207 8.29 2.28 -20.84
N ALA A 208 7.07 2.21 -20.34
CA ALA A 208 6.80 1.58 -19.05
C ALA A 208 7.08 0.07 -19.10
N VAL A 209 7.74 -0.45 -18.05
CA VAL A 209 7.86 -1.88 -17.83
C VAL A 209 6.64 -2.39 -17.06
N HIS A 210 6.25 -3.64 -17.29
CA HIS A 210 5.03 -4.19 -16.71
C HIS A 210 5.33 -5.33 -15.73
N LEU A 211 4.73 -5.23 -14.54
CA LEU A 211 4.64 -6.33 -13.57
C LEU A 211 3.34 -6.20 -12.78
N GLU A 212 2.36 -7.04 -13.07
CA GLU A 212 1.09 -7.03 -12.32
C GLU A 212 1.33 -7.24 -10.83
N TRP A 213 0.72 -6.40 -10.00
CA TRP A 213 0.93 -6.36 -8.55
C TRP A 213 0.71 -7.71 -7.84
N THR A 214 -0.19 -8.56 -8.35
CA THR A 214 -0.48 -9.90 -7.80
C THR A 214 0.74 -10.81 -7.82
N ASN A 215 1.69 -10.58 -8.72
CA ASN A 215 2.94 -11.33 -8.78
C ASN A 215 3.83 -11.12 -7.54
N ASN A 216 3.59 -10.10 -6.74
CA ASN A 216 4.31 -9.89 -5.47
C ASN A 216 3.88 -10.85 -4.37
N LEU A 217 2.76 -11.56 -4.55
CA LEU A 217 2.15 -12.38 -3.50
C LEU A 217 2.38 -13.88 -3.72
N GLU A 218 2.49 -14.59 -2.61
CA GLU A 218 2.31 -16.03 -2.54
C GLU A 218 0.81 -16.39 -2.60
N LYS A 219 0.52 -17.68 -2.85
CA LYS A 219 -0.87 -18.17 -2.92
C LYS A 219 -1.65 -17.99 -1.62
N ASP A 220 -0.97 -17.89 -0.49
CA ASP A 220 -1.58 -17.67 0.82
C ASP A 220 -1.84 -16.18 1.14
N GLY A 221 -1.54 -15.29 0.18
CA GLY A 221 -1.73 -13.85 0.29
C GLY A 221 -0.63 -13.10 1.04
N THR A 222 0.48 -13.74 1.36
CA THR A 222 1.67 -13.08 1.91
C THR A 222 2.60 -12.58 0.80
N PHE A 223 3.48 -11.63 1.09
CA PHE A 223 4.53 -11.25 0.15
C PHE A 223 5.48 -12.41 -0.14
N LYS A 224 5.95 -12.53 -1.36
CA LYS A 224 7.00 -13.48 -1.77
C LYS A 224 8.33 -13.20 -1.06
N SER A 225 9.24 -14.17 -1.11
CA SER A 225 10.60 -13.97 -0.58
C SER A 225 11.33 -12.82 -1.27
N ALA A 226 12.30 -12.20 -0.57
CA ALA A 226 13.11 -11.13 -1.15
C ALA A 226 13.85 -11.60 -2.42
N ASN A 227 14.30 -12.85 -2.47
CA ASN A 227 14.98 -13.41 -3.64
C ASN A 227 14.05 -13.52 -4.86
N ASP A 228 12.79 -13.96 -4.65
CA ASP A 228 11.83 -14.07 -5.75
C ASP A 228 11.40 -12.68 -6.24
N LEU A 229 11.14 -11.75 -5.32
CA LEU A 229 10.83 -10.36 -5.68
C LEU A 229 11.99 -9.71 -6.45
N ARG A 230 13.23 -9.83 -5.97
CA ARG A 230 14.41 -9.27 -6.68
C ARG A 230 14.52 -9.82 -8.08
N ARG A 231 14.41 -11.15 -8.25
CA ARG A 231 14.51 -11.80 -9.57
C ARG A 231 13.48 -11.23 -10.55
N MET A 232 12.24 -11.03 -10.10
CA MET A 232 11.18 -10.48 -10.95
C MET A 232 11.46 -9.02 -11.34
N TYR A 233 11.76 -8.17 -10.36
CA TYR A 233 11.98 -6.75 -10.60
C TYR A 233 13.26 -6.47 -11.40
N GLU A 234 14.38 -7.08 -11.02
CA GLU A 234 15.68 -6.90 -11.71
C GLU A 234 15.65 -7.47 -13.12
N GLY A 235 14.89 -8.56 -13.36
CA GLY A 235 14.66 -9.11 -14.71
C GLY A 235 13.98 -8.14 -15.66
N LEU A 236 13.27 -7.13 -15.14
CA LEU A 236 12.64 -6.05 -15.90
C LEU A 236 13.50 -4.75 -15.91
N GLY A 237 14.72 -4.79 -15.39
CA GLY A 237 15.58 -3.60 -15.29
C GLY A 237 15.19 -2.65 -14.17
N VAL A 238 14.29 -3.06 -13.25
CA VAL A 238 13.95 -2.33 -12.02
C VAL A 238 15.03 -2.61 -10.99
N THR A 239 16.01 -1.72 -10.87
CA THR A 239 17.19 -1.88 -10.01
C THR A 239 17.27 -0.77 -8.96
N ARG A 240 17.99 -1.01 -7.85
CA ARG A 240 18.10 -0.06 -6.72
C ARG A 240 18.75 1.28 -7.08
N GLN A 241 19.54 1.32 -8.14
CA GLN A 241 20.24 2.52 -8.61
C GLN A 241 19.31 3.50 -9.30
N LYS A 242 18.21 3.00 -9.85
CA LYS A 242 17.24 3.80 -10.60
C LYS A 242 16.16 4.41 -9.71
N GLU A 243 15.57 5.51 -10.17
CA GLU A 243 14.32 6.01 -9.67
C GLU A 243 13.18 5.16 -10.23
N ILE A 244 12.28 4.69 -9.37
CA ILE A 244 11.13 3.88 -9.78
C ILE A 244 9.85 4.68 -9.53
N ILE A 245 9.06 4.87 -10.59
CA ILE A 245 7.73 5.49 -10.48
C ILE A 245 6.69 4.42 -10.80
N SER A 246 6.01 3.91 -9.78
CA SER A 246 4.94 2.93 -9.95
C SER A 246 3.61 3.61 -10.23
N TYR A 247 2.82 3.06 -11.16
CA TYR A 247 1.45 3.50 -11.41
C TYR A 247 0.51 2.31 -11.63
N CYS A 248 -0.80 2.57 -11.50
CA CYS A 248 -1.83 1.59 -11.82
C CYS A 248 -3.07 2.28 -12.43
N GLN A 249 -4.29 1.99 -11.98
CA GLN A 249 -5.49 2.73 -12.39
C GLN A 249 -5.71 3.99 -11.54
N GLY A 250 -5.42 3.95 -10.23
CA GLY A 250 -5.66 5.06 -9.30
C GLY A 250 -4.82 4.97 -8.01
N GLY A 251 -3.56 4.49 -8.10
CA GLY A 251 -2.55 4.54 -7.04
C GLY A 251 -2.61 3.41 -5.99
N TYR A 252 -3.53 2.44 -6.07
CA TYR A 252 -3.66 1.35 -5.08
C TYR A 252 -2.66 0.20 -5.32
N ARG A 253 -2.72 -0.38 -6.51
CA ARG A 253 -1.81 -1.47 -6.93
C ARG A 253 -0.37 -0.97 -7.02
N ALA A 254 -0.19 0.29 -7.41
CA ALA A 254 1.10 0.97 -7.40
C ALA A 254 1.68 1.11 -5.99
N ALA A 255 0.86 1.45 -4.99
CA ALA A 255 1.29 1.47 -3.59
C ALA A 255 1.70 0.09 -3.07
N HIS A 256 1.09 -0.99 -3.59
CA HIS A 256 1.49 -2.35 -3.26
C HIS A 256 2.90 -2.68 -3.78
N SER A 257 3.16 -2.37 -5.06
CA SER A 257 4.51 -2.56 -5.62
C SER A 257 5.54 -1.61 -5.01
N TYR A 258 5.12 -0.39 -4.61
CA TYR A 258 5.94 0.50 -3.80
C TYR A 258 6.40 -0.20 -2.51
N LEU A 259 5.49 -0.80 -1.73
CA LEU A 259 5.84 -1.51 -0.50
C LEU A 259 6.76 -2.72 -0.80
N ALA A 260 6.48 -3.50 -1.85
CA ALA A 260 7.34 -4.62 -2.25
C ALA A 260 8.79 -4.16 -2.51
N LEU A 261 8.96 -3.03 -3.20
CA LEU A 261 10.29 -2.45 -3.46
C LEU A 261 10.93 -1.87 -2.18
N ARG A 262 10.14 -1.27 -1.29
CA ARG A 262 10.61 -0.81 0.03
C ARG A 262 11.14 -1.98 0.86
N LEU A 263 10.44 -3.11 0.90
CA LEU A 263 10.91 -4.34 1.56
C LEU A 263 12.28 -4.81 1.06
N LEU A 264 12.56 -4.58 -0.23
CA LEU A 264 13.84 -4.89 -0.86
C LEU A 264 14.92 -3.81 -0.69
N GLY A 265 14.67 -2.75 0.07
CA GLY A 265 15.63 -1.67 0.32
C GLY A 265 15.79 -0.67 -0.82
N TYR A 266 14.82 -0.57 -1.73
CA TYR A 266 14.83 0.48 -2.74
C TYR A 266 14.51 1.83 -2.10
N GLY A 267 15.43 2.79 -2.19
CA GLY A 267 15.28 4.10 -1.57
C GLY A 267 14.57 5.14 -2.44
N ARG A 268 14.58 4.97 -3.76
CA ARG A 268 14.06 5.92 -4.74
C ARG A 268 12.81 5.38 -5.44
N VAL A 269 11.74 5.17 -4.65
CA VAL A 269 10.46 4.65 -5.16
C VAL A 269 9.36 5.67 -4.91
N ARG A 270 8.58 5.98 -5.95
CA ARG A 270 7.48 6.94 -5.91
C ARG A 270 6.19 6.28 -6.39
N ASN A 271 5.07 6.62 -5.78
CA ASN A 271 3.74 6.23 -6.25
C ASN A 271 3.12 7.38 -7.06
N TYR A 272 2.87 7.17 -8.34
CA TYR A 272 2.10 8.12 -9.14
C TYR A 272 0.62 7.96 -8.79
N VAL A 273 0.14 8.85 -7.92
CA VAL A 273 -1.16 8.72 -7.26
C VAL A 273 -2.35 8.94 -8.21
N GLY A 274 -2.22 9.78 -9.24
CA GLY A 274 -3.23 9.98 -10.31
C GLY A 274 -3.32 8.79 -11.25
N SER A 275 -2.19 8.14 -11.51
CA SER A 275 -2.11 6.89 -12.27
C SER A 275 -2.74 6.96 -13.67
N TRP A 276 -3.16 5.81 -14.21
CA TRP A 276 -3.72 5.73 -15.56
C TRP A 276 -5.04 6.48 -15.70
N LYS A 277 -5.84 6.62 -14.63
CA LYS A 277 -7.08 7.38 -14.68
C LYS A 277 -6.83 8.84 -15.05
N GLU A 278 -5.76 9.44 -14.51
CA GLU A 278 -5.32 10.77 -14.92
C GLU A 278 -4.63 10.74 -16.28
N TRP A 279 -3.62 9.88 -16.47
CA TRP A 279 -2.81 9.83 -17.69
C TRP A 279 -3.61 9.48 -18.94
N GLY A 280 -4.43 8.44 -18.86
CA GLY A 280 -5.25 7.97 -19.98
C GLY A 280 -6.42 8.89 -20.33
N ASP A 281 -6.86 9.76 -19.40
CA ASP A 281 -7.89 10.77 -19.63
C ASP A 281 -7.32 12.07 -20.22
N ARG A 282 -6.03 12.34 -20.10
CA ARG A 282 -5.35 13.54 -20.62
C ARG A 282 -4.91 13.32 -22.07
N GLU A 283 -5.54 14.07 -23.01
CA GLU A 283 -5.26 13.95 -24.45
C GLU A 283 -3.89 14.55 -24.84
N ASP A 284 -3.35 15.44 -24.01
CA ASP A 284 -2.05 16.09 -24.17
C ASP A 284 -0.85 15.18 -23.80
N LEU A 285 -1.10 14.03 -23.17
CA LEU A 285 -0.06 13.09 -22.77
C LEU A 285 0.08 11.92 -23.78
N PRO A 286 1.33 11.47 -24.05
CA PRO A 286 1.57 10.37 -24.96
C PRO A 286 1.13 9.03 -24.37
N ILE A 287 0.73 8.09 -25.21
CA ILE A 287 0.44 6.70 -24.84
C ILE A 287 1.16 5.74 -25.77
N GLU A 288 1.39 4.54 -25.30
CA GLU A 288 1.88 3.39 -26.06
C GLU A 288 0.87 2.24 -25.98
N ILE A 289 0.77 1.44 -27.05
CA ILE A 289 0.01 0.19 -27.05
C ILE A 289 1.01 -0.96 -27.14
N PRO A 290 1.46 -1.53 -26.00
CA PRO A 290 2.36 -2.66 -26.01
C PRO A 290 1.70 -3.90 -26.64
N THR A 291 2.45 -4.61 -27.46
CA THR A 291 1.95 -5.81 -28.15
C THR A 291 2.22 -7.11 -27.40
N LYS A 292 3.05 -7.05 -26.36
CA LYS A 292 3.43 -8.20 -25.50
C LYS A 292 3.59 -7.75 -24.06
N VAL A 293 3.38 -8.69 -23.16
CA VAL A 293 3.61 -8.60 -21.72
C VAL A 293 4.90 -9.33 -21.37
#